data_ae1fbba62f8ff0cc64ad4e19e189de56
#
_entry.id   ae1fbba62f8ff0cc64ad4e19e189de56
#
_cell.length_a   1.000
_cell.length_b   1.000
_cell.length_c   1.000
_cell.angle_alpha   90.00
_cell.angle_beta   90.00
_cell.angle_gamma   90.00
#
_symmetry.space_group_name_H-M   'P 1'
#
loop_
_entity.id
_entity.type
_entity.pdbx_description
1 polymer ?
#
loop_
_entity_poly.entity_id
_entity_poly.type
_entity_poly.pdbx_seq_one_letter_code
_entity_poly.pdbx_strand_id
1 'polypeptide(L)'
;NLLNLEFSDGVKSKFDIKKIEKEFSSDEELEKLMHPVLWDSSLKNIKNFNYDSNFLESDEMLELLKSFYKNGFIIISNVPTKDNFIVNFANSIGSIRRTNFGEYFNVKSKPNPNDLAYTPLPLSPHTDNPYRKPVPNIQLLHCIENEVSGGHSTLVDGFSVAENLRKEYPDFFEILTKVKVRFRFADKNVVLENYGELIELDDHK
;
A
#
# COMPACT_ATOMS: atom_id res chain seq x y z
N ASN A 1 19.89 -24.09 21.40
CA ASN A 1 19.52 -25.04 20.37
C ASN A 1 19.81 -24.46 18.99
N LEU A 2 20.52 -25.24 18.15
CA LEU A 2 20.87 -24.82 16.79
C LEU A 2 20.07 -25.66 15.78
N LEU A 3 19.44 -24.99 14.82
CA LEU A 3 18.87 -25.59 13.64
C LEU A 3 19.95 -25.66 12.56
N ASN A 4 20.27 -26.87 12.08
CA ASN A 4 21.21 -27.05 10.99
C ASN A 4 20.41 -27.35 9.73
N LEU A 5 20.60 -26.56 8.68
CA LEU A 5 19.97 -26.74 7.37
C LEU A 5 21.05 -27.05 6.34
N GLU A 6 20.73 -27.98 5.45
CA GLU A 6 21.50 -28.27 4.25
C GLU A 6 20.56 -28.04 3.04
N PHE A 7 20.97 -27.14 2.17
CA PHE A 7 20.22 -26.78 0.97
C PHE A 7 20.58 -27.69 -0.19
N SER A 8 19.72 -27.78 -1.18
CA SER A 8 19.90 -28.66 -2.36
C SER A 8 21.14 -28.34 -3.20
N ASP A 9 21.70 -27.14 -3.06
CA ASP A 9 22.94 -26.70 -3.67
C ASP A 9 24.20 -27.03 -2.86
N GLY A 10 24.02 -27.74 -1.70
CA GLY A 10 25.09 -28.15 -0.79
C GLY A 10 25.49 -27.08 0.24
N VAL A 11 24.86 -25.91 0.26
CA VAL A 11 25.10 -24.87 1.29
C VAL A 11 24.56 -25.37 2.62
N LYS A 12 25.38 -25.20 3.68
CA LYS A 12 25.00 -25.54 5.06
C LYS A 12 24.94 -24.28 5.91
N SER A 13 23.85 -24.10 6.62
CA SER A 13 23.64 -22.97 7.51
C SER A 13 23.19 -23.41 8.89
N LYS A 14 23.59 -22.65 9.91
CA LYS A 14 23.23 -22.87 11.31
C LYS A 14 22.46 -21.65 11.82
N PHE A 15 21.31 -21.90 12.40
CA PHE A 15 20.45 -20.87 12.95
C PHE A 15 20.24 -21.12 14.44
N ASP A 16 20.28 -20.07 15.25
CA ASP A 16 19.86 -20.15 16.65
C ASP A 16 18.34 -20.13 16.73
N ILE A 17 17.74 -21.23 17.17
CA ILE A 17 16.28 -21.39 17.27
C ILE A 17 15.68 -20.27 18.15
N LYS A 18 16.34 -19.87 19.24
CA LYS A 18 15.85 -18.78 20.09
C LYS A 18 15.81 -17.42 19.39
N LYS A 19 16.77 -17.17 18.47
CA LYS A 19 16.72 -15.96 17.65
C LYS A 19 15.57 -15.99 16.65
N ILE A 20 15.36 -17.14 16.02
CA ILE A 20 14.23 -17.34 15.11
C ILE A 20 12.91 -17.18 15.88
N GLU A 21 12.76 -17.85 17.02
CA GLU A 21 11.57 -17.73 17.87
C GLU A 21 11.32 -16.26 18.27
N LYS A 22 12.36 -15.52 18.59
CA LYS A 22 12.24 -14.09 18.93
C LYS A 22 11.83 -13.21 17.73
N GLU A 23 12.31 -13.52 16.54
CA GLU A 23 11.92 -12.79 15.31
C GLU A 23 10.48 -13.10 14.86
N PHE A 24 9.99 -14.31 15.18
CA PHE A 24 8.61 -14.71 14.87
C PHE A 24 7.64 -14.52 16.05
N SER A 25 8.15 -14.33 17.28
CA SER A 25 7.30 -13.91 18.37
C SER A 25 6.94 -12.44 18.15
N SER A 26 5.66 -12.16 18.06
CA SER A 26 5.14 -10.80 18.06
C SER A 26 5.75 -10.05 19.26
N ASP A 27 6.53 -9.01 18.97
CA ASP A 27 6.99 -8.10 20.00
C ASP A 27 5.76 -7.29 20.42
N GLU A 28 5.22 -7.55 21.61
CA GLU A 28 4.03 -6.86 22.13
C GLU A 28 4.18 -5.32 22.09
N GLU A 29 5.41 -4.82 22.20
CA GLU A 29 5.70 -3.40 22.02
C GLU A 29 5.54 -2.98 20.57
N LEU A 30 6.00 -3.80 19.63
CA LEU A 30 5.85 -3.54 18.20
C LEU A 30 4.37 -3.60 17.79
N GLU A 31 3.62 -4.58 18.29
CA GLU A 31 2.17 -4.66 18.07
C GLU A 31 1.43 -3.44 18.62
N LYS A 32 1.79 -2.97 19.82
CA LYS A 32 1.20 -1.74 20.40
C LYS A 32 1.54 -0.48 19.59
N LEU A 33 2.74 -0.41 19.01
CA LEU A 33 3.17 0.69 18.14
C LEU A 33 2.51 0.64 16.76
N MET A 34 2.04 -0.54 16.35
CA MET A 34 1.56 -0.84 15.01
C MET A 34 0.03 -1.00 14.92
N HIS A 35 -0.75 -0.49 15.88
CA HIS A 35 -2.21 -0.49 15.78
C HIS A 35 -2.69 0.58 14.79
N PRO A 36 -3.36 0.17 13.70
CA PRO A 36 -4.04 1.11 12.82
C PRO A 36 -5.11 1.88 13.59
N VAL A 37 -5.22 3.16 13.33
CA VAL A 37 -6.25 4.01 13.93
C VAL A 37 -7.24 4.38 12.84
N LEU A 38 -8.49 3.99 13.03
CA LEU A 38 -9.56 4.40 12.11
C LEU A 38 -9.74 5.91 12.15
N TRP A 39 -9.93 6.51 10.99
CA TRP A 39 -10.11 7.94 10.86
C TRP A 39 -11.24 8.29 9.88
N ASP A 40 -11.66 9.52 9.94
CA ASP A 40 -12.67 10.12 9.08
C ASP A 40 -12.32 11.58 8.73
N SER A 41 -13.27 12.35 8.25
CA SER A 41 -13.08 13.77 7.89
C SER A 41 -12.71 14.67 9.06
N SER A 42 -12.79 14.20 10.30
CA SER A 42 -12.34 14.91 11.50
C SER A 42 -10.82 14.83 11.74
N LEU A 43 -10.11 13.96 11.00
CA LEU A 43 -8.65 13.82 11.10
C LEU A 43 -7.97 15.16 10.86
N LYS A 44 -7.30 15.66 11.89
CA LYS A 44 -6.52 16.91 11.86
C LYS A 44 -5.06 16.61 12.18
N ASN A 45 -4.20 17.58 11.88
CA ASN A 45 -2.77 17.52 12.20
C ASN A 45 -2.06 16.32 11.55
N ILE A 46 -2.34 16.07 10.28
CA ILE A 46 -1.60 15.10 9.48
C ILE A 46 -0.14 15.53 9.46
N LYS A 47 0.75 14.66 9.96
CA LYS A 47 2.19 14.92 9.95
C LYS A 47 2.68 14.93 8.51
N ASN A 48 3.31 16.02 8.13
CA ASN A 48 4.00 16.16 6.85
C ASN A 48 5.50 15.97 7.09
N PHE A 49 6.09 14.98 6.42
CA PHE A 49 7.51 14.69 6.50
C PHE A 49 8.27 15.50 5.47
N ASN A 50 9.46 15.96 5.81
CA ASN A 50 10.27 16.78 4.94
C ASN A 50 11.45 15.96 4.40
N TYR A 51 11.47 15.73 3.08
CA TYR A 51 12.56 14.98 2.47
C TYR A 51 13.85 15.79 2.47
N ASP A 52 14.94 15.17 2.90
CA ASP A 52 16.31 15.63 2.71
C ASP A 52 17.23 14.47 2.27
N SER A 53 18.50 14.75 2.02
CA SER A 53 19.46 13.74 1.53
C SER A 53 19.73 12.61 2.51
N ASN A 54 19.48 12.80 3.80
CA ASN A 54 19.74 11.82 4.87
C ASN A 54 18.46 11.19 5.39
N PHE A 55 17.32 11.52 4.76
CA PHE A 55 15.97 11.13 5.21
C PHE A 55 15.85 9.63 5.52
N LEU A 56 16.39 8.79 4.63
CA LEU A 56 16.29 7.32 4.76
C LEU A 56 17.11 6.72 5.91
N GLU A 57 18.14 7.43 6.36
CA GLU A 57 19.03 7.00 7.46
C GLU A 57 18.70 7.70 8.78
N SER A 58 17.68 8.55 8.78
CA SER A 58 17.30 9.36 9.93
C SER A 58 16.25 8.69 10.82
N ASP A 59 16.18 9.13 12.09
CA ASP A 59 15.09 8.75 13.00
C ASP A 59 13.72 9.15 12.45
N GLU A 60 13.66 10.13 11.54
CA GLU A 60 12.45 10.60 10.90
C GLU A 60 11.83 9.50 10.00
N MET A 61 12.66 8.64 9.41
CA MET A 61 12.18 7.48 8.66
C MET A 61 11.42 6.50 9.55
N LEU A 62 11.87 6.23 10.77
CA LEU A 62 11.14 5.40 11.71
C LEU A 62 9.78 6.03 12.08
N GLU A 63 9.77 7.33 12.33
CA GLU A 63 8.52 8.06 12.62
C GLU A 63 7.56 8.08 11.42
N LEU A 64 8.08 8.15 10.20
CA LEU A 64 7.31 8.01 8.97
C LEU A 64 6.63 6.64 8.89
N LEU A 65 7.40 5.57 9.11
CA LEU A 65 6.87 4.21 9.07
C LEU A 65 5.78 3.98 10.12
N LYS A 66 5.99 4.47 11.36
CA LYS A 66 4.98 4.43 12.41
C LYS A 66 3.71 5.20 12.01
N SER A 67 3.86 6.38 11.44
CA SER A 67 2.73 7.21 10.97
C SER A 67 1.98 6.55 9.82
N PHE A 68 2.71 5.94 8.88
CA PHE A 68 2.14 5.17 7.78
C PHE A 68 1.32 3.99 8.31
N TYR A 69 1.89 3.23 9.23
CA TYR A 69 1.20 2.07 9.80
C TYR A 69 -0.05 2.48 10.56
N LYS A 70 0.03 3.58 11.31
CA LYS A 70 -1.09 4.10 12.09
C LYS A 70 -2.26 4.60 11.23
N ASN A 71 -1.96 5.35 10.18
CA ASN A 71 -2.98 6.09 9.42
C ASN A 71 -3.25 5.48 8.02
N GLY A 72 -2.42 4.53 7.56
CA GLY A 72 -2.51 3.97 6.21
C GLY A 72 -1.99 4.87 5.10
N PHE A 73 -1.57 6.10 5.43
CA PHE A 73 -0.98 7.03 4.47
C PHE A 73 -0.02 8.01 5.13
N ILE A 74 0.86 8.63 4.33
CA ILE A 74 1.77 9.70 4.73
C ILE A 74 1.91 10.72 3.60
N ILE A 75 2.39 11.90 3.96
CA ILE A 75 2.73 12.96 3.02
C ILE A 75 4.20 13.33 3.22
N ILE A 76 4.95 13.34 2.13
CA ILE A 76 6.36 13.74 2.13
C ILE A 76 6.50 14.95 1.22
N SER A 77 6.97 16.06 1.76
CA SER A 77 7.23 17.31 1.03
C SER A 77 8.69 17.43 0.61
N ASN A 78 8.96 18.38 -0.29
CA ASN A 78 10.30 18.71 -0.79
C ASN A 78 11.02 17.53 -1.47
N VAL A 79 10.24 16.58 -1.96
CA VAL A 79 10.77 15.47 -2.77
C VAL A 79 11.27 16.02 -4.10
N PRO A 80 12.49 15.66 -4.56
CA PRO A 80 13.02 16.12 -5.85
C PRO A 80 12.12 15.72 -7.02
N THR A 81 11.75 16.69 -7.86
CA THR A 81 10.87 16.48 -9.04
C THR A 81 11.63 15.97 -10.26
N LYS A 82 12.59 15.08 -10.05
CA LYS A 82 13.38 14.45 -11.10
C LYS A 82 12.73 13.17 -11.58
N ASP A 83 12.85 12.89 -12.87
CA ASP A 83 12.46 11.60 -13.45
C ASP A 83 13.12 10.45 -12.68
N ASN A 84 12.38 9.37 -12.49
CA ASN A 84 12.80 8.16 -11.77
C ASN A 84 13.16 8.35 -10.27
N PHE A 85 13.00 9.54 -9.71
CA PHE A 85 13.27 9.70 -8.27
C PHE A 85 12.41 8.76 -7.42
N ILE A 86 11.11 8.63 -7.73
CA ILE A 86 10.19 7.73 -7.03
C ILE A 86 10.63 6.27 -7.07
N VAL A 87 11.24 5.82 -8.18
CA VAL A 87 11.77 4.46 -8.34
C VAL A 87 12.96 4.24 -7.39
N ASN A 88 13.89 5.20 -7.34
CA ASN A 88 15.04 5.11 -6.45
C ASN A 88 14.62 5.15 -4.98
N PHE A 89 13.70 6.03 -4.64
CA PHE A 89 13.12 6.13 -3.29
C PHE A 89 12.42 4.82 -2.89
N ALA A 90 11.58 4.26 -3.75
CA ALA A 90 10.90 3.00 -3.48
C ALA A 90 11.89 1.83 -3.29
N ASN A 91 12.91 1.71 -4.15
CA ASN A 91 13.93 0.67 -4.06
C ASN A 91 14.82 0.77 -2.82
N SER A 92 14.94 1.94 -2.21
CA SER A 92 15.65 2.09 -0.93
C SER A 92 14.85 1.61 0.28
N ILE A 93 13.54 1.46 0.14
CA ILE A 93 12.65 0.93 1.18
C ILE A 93 12.38 -0.56 0.95
N GLY A 94 12.16 -0.96 -0.30
CA GLY A 94 11.83 -2.35 -0.66
C GLY A 94 11.73 -2.56 -2.16
N SER A 95 11.44 -3.79 -2.55
CA SER A 95 11.36 -4.16 -3.96
C SER A 95 10.09 -3.62 -4.63
N ILE A 96 10.24 -2.99 -5.78
CA ILE A 96 9.11 -2.53 -6.59
C ILE A 96 8.49 -3.73 -7.32
N ARG A 97 7.17 -3.84 -7.22
CA ARG A 97 6.42 -4.81 -8.00
C ARG A 97 6.26 -4.32 -9.44
N ARG A 98 6.95 -4.96 -10.36
CA ARG A 98 6.76 -4.72 -11.80
C ARG A 98 5.42 -5.26 -12.26
N THR A 99 4.69 -4.45 -13.03
CA THR A 99 3.37 -4.79 -13.59
C THR A 99 3.38 -4.72 -15.13
N ASN A 100 2.23 -4.96 -15.77
CA ASN A 100 2.05 -4.69 -17.21
C ASN A 100 2.17 -3.19 -17.58
N PHE A 101 2.10 -2.29 -16.57
CA PHE A 101 2.35 -0.85 -16.73
C PHE A 101 3.84 -0.49 -16.53
N GLY A 102 4.69 -1.46 -16.17
CA GLY A 102 6.09 -1.25 -15.80
C GLY A 102 6.30 -1.21 -14.28
N GLU A 103 7.43 -0.65 -13.86
CA GLU A 103 7.76 -0.39 -12.45
C GLU A 103 7.08 0.87 -11.96
N TYR A 104 6.93 1.85 -12.84
CA TYR A 104 6.18 3.09 -12.61
C TYR A 104 5.53 3.55 -13.93
N PHE A 105 4.59 4.46 -13.82
CA PHE A 105 3.97 5.11 -14.97
C PHE A 105 3.55 6.54 -14.62
N ASN A 106 3.51 7.39 -15.63
CA ASN A 106 3.09 8.77 -15.47
C ASN A 106 1.57 8.89 -15.57
N VAL A 107 0.95 9.47 -14.54
CA VAL A 107 -0.46 9.82 -14.53
C VAL A 107 -0.64 11.20 -15.16
N LYS A 108 -1.07 11.22 -16.42
CA LYS A 108 -1.37 12.45 -17.17
C LYS A 108 -2.42 12.18 -18.22
N SER A 109 -3.21 13.18 -18.57
CA SER A 109 -4.19 13.09 -19.66
C SER A 109 -3.52 12.73 -20.98
N LYS A 110 -4.10 11.77 -21.69
CA LYS A 110 -3.61 11.30 -23.00
C LYS A 110 -4.71 11.33 -24.04
N PRO A 111 -4.40 11.59 -25.30
CA PRO A 111 -5.33 11.31 -26.41
C PRO A 111 -5.64 9.81 -26.46
N ASN A 112 -6.91 9.44 -26.63
CA ASN A 112 -7.37 8.06 -26.69
C ASN A 112 -6.93 7.21 -25.48
N PRO A 113 -7.35 7.58 -24.25
CA PRO A 113 -6.95 6.90 -23.05
C PRO A 113 -7.52 5.47 -23.01
N ASN A 114 -6.70 4.53 -22.56
CA ASN A 114 -7.10 3.14 -22.31
C ASN A 114 -7.41 2.86 -20.83
N ASP A 115 -7.28 3.87 -19.98
CA ASP A 115 -7.57 3.82 -18.56
C ASP A 115 -8.11 5.17 -18.08
N LEU A 116 -8.99 5.17 -17.08
CA LEU A 116 -9.57 6.38 -16.49
C LEU A 116 -8.51 7.30 -15.88
N ALA A 117 -7.40 6.74 -15.38
CA ALA A 117 -6.27 7.51 -14.84
C ALA A 117 -5.60 8.43 -15.89
N TYR A 118 -5.87 8.21 -17.17
CA TYR A 118 -5.36 9.05 -18.28
C TYR A 118 -6.39 10.02 -18.83
N THR A 119 -7.50 10.20 -18.13
CA THR A 119 -8.57 11.13 -18.48
C THR A 119 -8.56 12.34 -17.55
N PRO A 120 -9.17 13.46 -17.94
CA PRO A 120 -9.42 14.60 -17.05
C PRO A 120 -10.64 14.39 -16.13
N LEU A 121 -11.26 13.22 -16.14
CA LEU A 121 -12.45 12.94 -15.34
C LEU A 121 -12.07 12.67 -13.89
N PRO A 122 -12.91 13.10 -12.92
CA PRO A 122 -12.70 12.76 -11.53
C PRO A 122 -12.87 11.26 -11.29
N LEU A 123 -12.01 10.70 -10.45
CA LEU A 123 -12.11 9.34 -9.97
C LEU A 123 -12.68 9.32 -8.56
N SER A 124 -13.68 8.50 -8.33
CA SER A 124 -14.16 8.21 -6.98
C SER A 124 -13.11 7.48 -6.17
N PRO A 125 -13.13 7.58 -4.82
CA PRO A 125 -12.27 6.77 -3.97
C PRO A 125 -12.36 5.28 -4.33
N HIS A 126 -11.22 4.62 -4.47
CA HIS A 126 -11.11 3.23 -4.89
C HIS A 126 -9.78 2.63 -4.41
N THR A 127 -9.70 1.32 -4.43
CA THR A 127 -8.45 0.57 -4.31
C THR A 127 -8.00 0.13 -5.70
N ASP A 128 -6.69 0.10 -5.92
CA ASP A 128 -6.12 -0.22 -7.21
C ASP A 128 -5.90 -1.73 -7.42
N ASN A 129 -6.09 -2.15 -8.66
CA ASN A 129 -5.66 -3.44 -9.20
C ASN A 129 -6.17 -4.69 -8.46
N PRO A 130 -7.46 -4.80 -8.09
CA PRO A 130 -7.99 -5.98 -7.39
C PRO A 130 -8.00 -7.24 -8.28
N TYR A 131 -7.79 -7.10 -9.59
CA TYR A 131 -7.62 -8.18 -10.55
C TYR A 131 -6.25 -8.86 -10.50
N ARG A 132 -5.34 -8.42 -9.61
CA ARG A 132 -4.02 -9.02 -9.38
C ARG A 132 -4.01 -9.89 -8.13
N LYS A 133 -3.18 -10.93 -8.14
CA LYS A 133 -2.93 -11.78 -6.98
C LYS A 133 -1.43 -11.87 -6.71
N PRO A 134 -0.96 -11.47 -5.52
CA PRO A 134 -1.66 -10.70 -4.51
C PRO A 134 -2.07 -9.31 -5.02
N VAL A 135 -3.03 -8.67 -4.38
CA VAL A 135 -3.36 -7.26 -4.63
C VAL A 135 -2.16 -6.38 -4.21
N PRO A 136 -1.82 -5.30 -4.93
CA PRO A 136 -0.77 -4.38 -4.50
C PRO A 136 -1.12 -3.74 -3.15
N ASN A 137 -0.14 -3.66 -2.25
CA ASN A 137 -0.37 -3.17 -0.89
C ASN A 137 -0.08 -1.68 -0.75
N ILE A 138 1.07 -1.21 -1.24
CA ILE A 138 1.54 0.16 -1.06
C ILE A 138 1.66 0.83 -2.42
N GLN A 139 1.13 2.04 -2.51
CA GLN A 139 1.23 2.90 -3.69
C GLN A 139 1.97 4.19 -3.33
N LEU A 140 2.91 4.58 -4.18
CA LEU A 140 3.56 5.87 -4.11
C LEU A 140 3.05 6.75 -5.24
N LEU A 141 2.56 7.94 -4.91
CA LEU A 141 2.15 8.95 -5.88
C LEU A 141 3.06 10.17 -5.73
N HIS A 142 3.82 10.46 -6.78
CA HIS A 142 4.77 11.56 -6.80
C HIS A 142 4.26 12.69 -7.69
N CYS A 143 4.02 13.86 -7.12
CA CYS A 143 3.64 15.06 -7.86
C CYS A 143 4.91 15.70 -8.43
N ILE A 144 5.12 15.57 -9.74
CA ILE A 144 6.25 16.18 -10.45
C ILE A 144 5.90 17.60 -10.87
N GLU A 145 4.66 17.78 -11.33
CA GLU A 145 4.16 19.05 -11.87
C GLU A 145 2.68 19.20 -11.53
N ASN A 146 2.28 20.38 -11.09
CA ASN A 146 0.88 20.73 -10.88
C ASN A 146 0.67 22.22 -11.23
N GLU A 147 0.27 22.46 -12.45
CA GLU A 147 0.00 23.82 -12.97
C GLU A 147 -1.49 24.16 -13.05
N VAL A 148 -2.35 23.25 -12.55
CA VAL A 148 -3.80 23.45 -12.63
C VAL A 148 -4.38 23.94 -11.30
N SER A 149 -5.49 24.66 -11.38
CA SER A 149 -6.31 24.95 -10.22
C SER A 149 -7.24 23.77 -9.95
N GLY A 150 -7.17 23.18 -8.75
CA GLY A 150 -7.91 21.97 -8.40
C GLY A 150 -7.04 20.71 -8.51
N GLY A 151 -7.65 19.58 -8.92
CA GLY A 151 -6.95 18.29 -9.03
C GLY A 151 -6.53 17.69 -7.69
N HIS A 152 -7.25 18.00 -6.62
CA HIS A 152 -6.97 17.47 -5.29
C HIS A 152 -7.22 15.97 -5.23
N SER A 153 -6.30 15.24 -4.58
CA SER A 153 -6.50 13.84 -4.23
C SER A 153 -7.33 13.74 -2.95
N THR A 154 -8.33 12.88 -2.96
CA THR A 154 -9.16 12.56 -1.79
C THR A 154 -8.76 11.20 -1.27
N LEU A 155 -8.54 11.10 0.04
CA LEU A 155 -8.31 9.83 0.73
C LEU A 155 -9.51 9.48 1.59
N VAL A 156 -9.84 8.20 1.64
CA VAL A 156 -10.90 7.63 2.48
C VAL A 156 -10.32 6.43 3.20
N ASP A 157 -10.54 6.36 4.50
CA ASP A 157 -10.17 5.18 5.29
C ASP A 157 -11.17 4.04 5.00
N GLY A 158 -10.74 3.08 4.20
CA GLY A 158 -11.54 1.91 3.84
C GLY A 158 -11.91 1.04 5.04
N PHE A 159 -11.04 0.95 6.05
CA PHE A 159 -11.33 0.20 7.29
C PHE A 159 -12.40 0.90 8.12
N SER A 160 -12.36 2.23 8.19
CA SER A 160 -13.41 3.02 8.85
C SER A 160 -14.76 2.84 8.15
N VAL A 161 -14.76 2.83 6.82
CA VAL A 161 -15.98 2.56 6.03
C VAL A 161 -16.51 1.15 6.29
N ALA A 162 -15.63 0.13 6.28
CA ALA A 162 -16.02 -1.26 6.55
C ALA A 162 -16.59 -1.43 7.97
N GLU A 163 -15.97 -0.80 8.97
CA GLU A 163 -16.44 -0.85 10.35
C GLU A 163 -17.80 -0.15 10.54
N ASN A 164 -18.02 0.98 9.88
CA ASN A 164 -19.32 1.64 9.88
C ASN A 164 -20.39 0.77 9.21
N LEU A 165 -20.05 0.15 8.07
CA LEU A 165 -20.95 -0.78 7.39
C LEU A 165 -21.30 -1.98 8.29
N ARG A 166 -20.32 -2.53 8.99
CA ARG A 166 -20.53 -3.64 9.94
C ARG A 166 -21.53 -3.28 11.04
N LYS A 167 -21.47 -2.04 11.54
CA LYS A 167 -22.35 -1.56 12.62
C LYS A 167 -23.74 -1.20 12.13
N GLU A 168 -23.84 -0.51 11.02
CA GLU A 168 -25.10 0.06 10.53
C GLU A 168 -25.88 -0.92 9.66
N TYR A 169 -25.17 -1.76 8.89
CA TYR A 169 -25.73 -2.68 7.90
C TYR A 169 -25.06 -4.05 7.95
N PRO A 170 -25.19 -4.80 9.06
CA PRO A 170 -24.48 -6.07 9.27
C PRO A 170 -24.74 -7.12 8.19
N ASP A 171 -25.95 -7.18 7.66
CA ASP A 171 -26.30 -8.14 6.60
C ASP A 171 -25.53 -7.84 5.31
N PHE A 172 -25.37 -6.57 4.95
CA PHE A 172 -24.57 -6.17 3.79
C PHE A 172 -23.07 -6.42 4.02
N PHE A 173 -22.59 -6.13 5.22
CA PHE A 173 -21.21 -6.45 5.59
C PHE A 173 -20.93 -7.95 5.44
N GLU A 174 -21.83 -8.80 5.95
CA GLU A 174 -21.70 -10.26 5.81
C GLU A 174 -21.64 -10.71 4.34
N ILE A 175 -22.45 -10.14 3.46
CA ILE A 175 -22.41 -10.43 2.03
C ILE A 175 -21.05 -10.06 1.45
N LEU A 176 -20.51 -8.86 1.77
CA LEU A 176 -19.26 -8.37 1.20
C LEU A 176 -18.03 -9.12 1.71
N THR A 177 -18.13 -9.81 2.86
CA THR A 177 -17.06 -10.66 3.41
C THR A 177 -17.15 -12.13 2.98
N LYS A 178 -18.24 -12.56 2.33
CA LYS A 178 -18.44 -13.97 1.97
C LYS A 178 -18.58 -14.21 0.46
N VAL A 179 -19.08 -13.20 -0.27
CA VAL A 179 -19.35 -13.36 -1.70
C VAL A 179 -18.14 -12.92 -2.51
N LYS A 180 -17.56 -13.89 -3.23
CA LYS A 180 -16.48 -13.61 -4.18
C LYS A 180 -17.05 -12.96 -5.44
N VAL A 181 -16.43 -11.85 -5.82
CA VAL A 181 -16.73 -11.16 -7.08
C VAL A 181 -15.56 -11.30 -8.04
N ARG A 182 -15.85 -11.19 -9.31
CA ARG A 182 -14.83 -11.23 -10.36
C ARG A 182 -14.30 -9.84 -10.61
N PHE A 183 -12.99 -9.67 -10.46
CA PHE A 183 -12.25 -8.50 -10.88
C PHE A 183 -11.52 -8.82 -12.19
N ARG A 184 -11.67 -7.98 -13.20
CA ARG A 184 -11.08 -8.21 -14.52
C ARG A 184 -10.55 -6.93 -15.13
N PHE A 185 -9.31 -7.00 -15.60
CA PHE A 185 -8.70 -6.00 -16.47
C PHE A 185 -8.38 -6.66 -17.82
N ALA A 186 -8.67 -5.98 -18.92
CA ALA A 186 -8.32 -6.44 -20.25
C ALA A 186 -7.81 -5.27 -21.10
N ASP A 187 -6.64 -5.44 -21.68
CA ASP A 187 -6.06 -4.57 -22.68
C ASP A 187 -5.66 -5.42 -23.90
N LYS A 188 -5.16 -4.79 -24.97
CA LYS A 188 -4.82 -5.46 -26.24
C LYS A 188 -3.91 -6.69 -26.06
N ASN A 189 -2.98 -6.64 -25.10
CA ASN A 189 -1.93 -7.64 -24.92
C ASN A 189 -2.03 -8.44 -23.63
N VAL A 190 -2.96 -8.11 -22.73
CA VAL A 190 -3.04 -8.75 -21.42
C VAL A 190 -4.47 -8.82 -20.91
N VAL A 191 -4.83 -9.97 -20.34
CA VAL A 191 -6.03 -10.15 -19.54
C VAL A 191 -5.59 -10.60 -18.16
N LEU A 192 -6.01 -9.87 -17.15
CA LEU A 192 -5.78 -10.16 -15.73
C LEU A 192 -7.13 -10.37 -15.05
N GLU A 193 -7.20 -11.38 -14.22
CA GLU A 193 -8.43 -11.76 -13.56
C GLU A 193 -8.15 -12.33 -12.18
N ASN A 194 -8.96 -11.94 -11.23
CA ASN A 194 -8.94 -12.47 -9.88
C ASN A 194 -10.38 -12.55 -9.34
N TYR A 195 -10.59 -13.43 -8.37
CA TYR A 195 -11.83 -13.59 -7.63
C TYR A 195 -11.53 -13.41 -6.15
N GLY A 196 -12.27 -12.56 -5.48
CA GLY A 196 -12.11 -12.29 -4.07
C GLY A 196 -13.33 -11.60 -3.47
N GLU A 197 -13.40 -11.59 -2.18
CA GLU A 197 -14.36 -10.82 -1.41
C GLU A 197 -14.03 -9.31 -1.53
N LEU A 198 -15.02 -8.45 -1.36
CA LEU A 198 -14.79 -7.00 -1.31
C LEU A 198 -14.15 -6.57 0.01
N ILE A 199 -14.44 -7.31 1.08
CA ILE A 199 -13.84 -7.13 2.41
C ILE A 199 -13.25 -8.48 2.81
N GLU A 200 -11.93 -8.54 2.94
CA GLU A 200 -11.21 -9.71 3.44
C GLU A 200 -11.01 -9.56 4.94
N LEU A 201 -11.40 -10.59 5.69
CA LEU A 201 -11.19 -10.63 7.14
C LEU A 201 -9.93 -11.40 7.45
N ASP A 202 -9.13 -10.88 8.36
CA ASP A 202 -7.99 -11.59 8.93
C ASP A 202 -8.50 -12.62 9.96
N ASP A 203 -8.01 -13.85 9.88
CA ASP A 203 -8.38 -14.95 10.79
C ASP A 203 -7.97 -14.69 12.25
N HIS A 204 -7.20 -13.63 12.50
CA HIS A 204 -6.69 -13.27 13.82
C HIS A 204 -7.46 -12.12 14.50
N LYS A 205 -8.58 -11.66 13.94
CA LYS A 205 -9.38 -10.56 14.51
C LYS A 205 -10.87 -10.87 14.60
#